data_9fc079eee83b7ce93012174e5016da6d
#
_entry.id   9fc079eee83b7ce93012174e5016da6d
#
_cell.length_a   1.000
_cell.length_b   1.000
_cell.length_c   1.000
_cell.angle_alpha   90.00
_cell.angle_beta   90.00
_cell.angle_gamma   90.00
#
_symmetry.space_group_name_H-M   'P 1'
#
loop_
_entity.id
_entity.type
_entity.pdbx_description
1 polymer ?
#
loop_
_entity_poly.entity_id
_entity_poly.type
_entity_poly.pdbx_seq_one_letter_code
_entity_poly.pdbx_strand_id
1 'polypeptide(L)'
;MKTFHTFDTPDGWASAAEAFRDDFATGERIQVAPWGGYAILGHRELVSLARDPLADGMAPDPAAMADTPALLSLLDRALFTKSGDAHRTQRAALIAAFNTVPLAGIAREAVRRALPSGPARIDLRAGLIAPVVRRVWGEIIGLDATAALQLEDAVRDMAHVLSLSPDPAKAHLAEAAAGRVRDLSLAALEGGTPFSRNLRDRLGDGLAADLIAGMAFDAIESAATGLDAALRVAFAHRRQVTATAQCANECLRLASSTPMTMRLTTGRIALGDLAMQAGTVLSMVWAAGNHDPLAFPAPERFDPDRQGARPLMFGTGQHACLGHAIIRATLVQLLGVLEAFAPEAGTPPARWSPFAKDSLPALGIRFEG
;
A
#
# COMPACT_ATOMS: atom_id res chain seq x y z
N MET A 1 18.16 13.71 20.56
CA MET A 1 17.14 13.11 19.68
C MET A 1 16.77 11.76 20.29
N LYS A 2 15.50 11.50 20.46
CA LYS A 2 14.98 10.25 21.01
C LYS A 2 15.20 9.09 20.03
N THR A 3 15.31 7.86 20.52
CA THR A 3 15.37 6.67 19.65
C THR A 3 13.96 6.20 19.33
N PHE A 4 13.72 5.84 18.08
CA PHE A 4 12.44 5.34 17.62
C PHE A 4 12.25 3.87 18.04
N HIS A 5 11.19 3.56 18.78
CA HIS A 5 10.97 2.24 19.39
C HIS A 5 9.69 1.53 18.97
N THR A 6 8.91 2.13 18.09
CA THR A 6 7.55 1.66 17.82
C THR A 6 7.46 0.36 17.00
N PHE A 7 8.60 -0.18 16.52
CA PHE A 7 8.62 -1.27 15.53
C PHE A 7 9.17 -2.61 16.06
N ASP A 8 9.56 -2.67 17.32
CA ASP A 8 10.25 -3.86 17.83
C ASP A 8 9.31 -5.05 18.10
N THR A 9 8.00 -4.84 18.10
CA THR A 9 7.01 -5.92 18.30
C THR A 9 5.71 -5.63 17.55
N PRO A 10 4.92 -6.67 17.18
CA PRO A 10 3.56 -6.50 16.67
C PRO A 10 2.66 -5.67 17.61
N ASP A 11 2.89 -5.77 18.92
CA ASP A 11 2.16 -5.00 19.94
C ASP A 11 2.58 -3.53 19.96
N GLY A 12 3.80 -3.20 19.54
CA GLY A 12 4.27 -1.82 19.39
C GLY A 12 3.41 -1.02 18.40
N TRP A 13 2.99 -1.64 17.30
CA TRP A 13 2.10 -1.00 16.35
C TRP A 13 0.67 -0.84 16.86
N ALA A 14 0.20 -1.74 17.73
CA ALA A 14 -1.13 -1.64 18.33
C ALA A 14 -1.27 -0.41 19.24
N SER A 15 -0.16 0.04 19.86
CA SER A 15 -0.09 1.25 20.72
C SER A 15 0.54 2.46 20.00
N ALA A 16 0.84 2.36 18.72
CA ALA A 16 1.58 3.39 17.99
C ALA A 16 0.90 4.77 18.00
N ALA A 17 -0.43 4.83 17.96
CA ALA A 17 -1.14 6.11 18.03
C ALA A 17 -0.90 6.85 19.36
N GLU A 18 -0.82 6.11 20.49
CA GLU A 18 -0.49 6.68 21.79
C GLU A 18 0.96 7.15 21.83
N ALA A 19 1.89 6.33 21.33
CA ALA A 19 3.30 6.69 21.26
C ALA A 19 3.51 7.94 20.40
N PHE A 20 2.84 8.07 19.26
CA PHE A 20 2.95 9.27 18.42
C PHE A 20 2.37 10.50 19.12
N ARG A 21 1.27 10.37 19.84
CA ARG A 21 0.71 11.49 20.64
C ARG A 21 1.72 11.99 21.66
N ASP A 22 2.39 11.09 22.39
CA ASP A 22 3.39 11.44 23.40
C ASP A 22 4.63 12.09 22.76
N ASP A 23 5.09 11.56 21.62
CA ASP A 23 6.20 12.14 20.85
C ASP A 23 5.86 13.56 20.38
N PHE A 24 4.66 13.77 19.80
CA PHE A 24 4.23 15.09 19.37
C PHE A 24 4.00 16.08 20.52
N ALA A 25 3.55 15.61 21.69
CA ALA A 25 3.40 16.44 22.87
C ALA A 25 4.76 16.98 23.40
N THR A 26 5.84 16.23 23.19
CA THR A 26 7.21 16.65 23.50
C THR A 26 7.93 17.38 22.36
N GLY A 27 7.26 17.57 21.22
CA GLY A 27 7.82 18.22 20.05
C GLY A 27 8.70 17.33 19.18
N GLU A 28 8.78 16.04 19.46
CA GLU A 28 9.58 15.07 18.71
C GLU A 28 8.96 14.78 17.35
N ARG A 29 9.63 15.23 16.27
CA ARG A 29 9.19 15.05 14.89
C ARG A 29 10.17 14.25 14.05
N ILE A 30 11.38 14.09 14.55
CA ILE A 30 12.45 13.29 13.95
C ILE A 30 13.14 12.56 15.10
N GLN A 31 13.34 11.25 14.91
CA GLN A 31 14.00 10.39 15.89
C GLN A 31 15.15 9.62 15.23
N VAL A 32 16.07 9.07 16.00
CA VAL A 32 17.11 8.16 15.49
C VAL A 32 16.49 6.79 15.30
N ALA A 33 16.59 6.21 14.11
CA ALA A 33 16.10 4.86 13.84
C ALA A 33 17.06 3.81 14.40
N PRO A 34 16.58 2.75 15.10
CA PRO A 34 17.43 1.74 15.72
C PRO A 34 18.25 0.92 14.70
N TRP A 35 17.80 0.86 13.44
CA TRP A 35 18.49 0.22 12.33
C TRP A 35 19.41 1.18 11.54
N GLY A 36 19.63 2.39 12.04
CA GLY A 36 20.45 3.45 11.43
C GLY A 36 19.63 4.51 10.70
N GLY A 37 20.19 5.71 10.61
CA GLY A 37 19.52 6.87 10.02
C GLY A 37 18.43 7.47 10.91
N TYR A 38 17.38 7.99 10.29
CA TYR A 38 16.35 8.76 10.99
C TYR A 38 14.94 8.27 10.67
N ALA A 39 14.08 8.24 11.70
CA ALA A 39 12.63 8.08 11.57
C ALA A 39 11.98 9.47 11.53
N ILE A 40 11.25 9.75 10.47
CA ILE A 40 10.59 11.03 10.22
C ILE A 40 9.10 10.86 10.55
N LEU A 41 8.62 11.60 11.55
CA LEU A 41 7.28 11.48 12.09
C LEU A 41 6.37 12.64 11.69
N GLY A 42 6.89 13.87 11.70
CA GLY A 42 6.09 15.07 11.46
C GLY A 42 5.53 15.14 10.04
N HIS A 43 4.26 15.49 9.89
CA HIS A 43 3.59 15.59 8.59
C HIS A 43 4.33 16.53 7.62
N ARG A 44 4.73 17.71 8.09
CA ARG A 44 5.44 18.71 7.29
C ARG A 44 6.81 18.20 6.85
N GLU A 45 7.55 17.56 7.75
CA GLU A 45 8.88 17.00 7.52
C GLU A 45 8.80 15.84 6.50
N LEU A 46 7.81 14.96 6.64
CA LEU A 46 7.51 13.89 5.69
C LEU A 46 7.21 14.43 4.29
N VAL A 47 6.35 15.43 4.18
CA VAL A 47 6.00 16.05 2.89
C VAL A 47 7.21 16.74 2.25
N SER A 48 8.04 17.41 3.05
CA SER A 48 9.25 18.08 2.57
C SER A 48 10.24 17.07 2.00
N LEU A 49 10.60 16.04 2.76
CA LEU A 49 11.56 15.02 2.34
C LEU A 49 11.05 14.17 1.18
N ALA A 50 9.76 13.82 1.16
CA ALA A 50 9.20 13.03 0.06
C ALA A 50 9.21 13.77 -1.29
N ARG A 51 9.35 15.09 -1.29
CA ARG A 51 9.47 15.94 -2.49
C ARG A 51 10.92 16.30 -2.83
N ASP A 52 11.84 16.03 -1.92
CA ASP A 52 13.26 16.28 -2.15
C ASP A 52 13.80 15.25 -3.16
N PRO A 53 14.38 15.68 -4.29
CA PRO A 53 14.93 14.77 -5.29
C PRO A 53 16.12 13.97 -4.81
N LEU A 54 16.73 14.38 -3.69
CA LEU A 54 17.83 13.64 -3.06
C LEU A 54 17.36 12.58 -2.04
N ALA A 55 16.06 12.50 -1.73
CA ALA A 55 15.47 11.43 -0.90
C ALA A 55 14.80 10.40 -1.81
N ASP A 56 15.56 9.42 -2.26
CA ASP A 56 15.14 8.49 -3.32
C ASP A 56 14.76 7.11 -2.79
N GLY A 57 14.21 6.24 -3.66
CA GLY A 57 13.88 4.86 -3.35
C GLY A 57 15.13 4.04 -3.00
N MET A 58 14.94 2.97 -2.22
CA MET A 58 16.00 2.00 -1.95
C MET A 58 15.92 0.87 -2.97
N ALA A 59 17.02 0.61 -3.66
CA ALA A 59 17.16 -0.60 -4.48
C ALA A 59 17.34 -1.83 -3.56
N PRO A 60 16.90 -3.03 -3.99
CA PRO A 60 17.20 -4.26 -3.27
C PRO A 60 18.72 -4.51 -3.22
N ASP A 61 19.18 -5.11 -2.12
CA ASP A 61 20.57 -5.53 -2.00
C ASP A 61 20.81 -6.83 -2.79
N PRO A 62 21.64 -6.82 -3.86
CA PRO A 62 21.91 -8.02 -4.64
C PRO A 62 22.55 -9.14 -3.82
N ALA A 63 23.34 -8.80 -2.80
CA ALA A 63 24.00 -9.82 -1.96
C ALA A 63 22.98 -10.55 -1.07
N ALA A 64 21.99 -9.82 -0.55
CA ALA A 64 20.90 -10.40 0.24
C ALA A 64 19.94 -11.26 -0.59
N MET A 65 19.93 -11.10 -1.92
CA MET A 65 19.04 -11.79 -2.86
C MET A 65 19.77 -12.74 -3.83
N ALA A 66 20.98 -13.19 -3.47
CA ALA A 66 21.80 -14.04 -4.34
C ALA A 66 21.11 -15.35 -4.74
N ASP A 67 20.28 -15.92 -3.87
CA ASP A 67 19.53 -17.16 -4.11
C ASP A 67 18.22 -16.96 -4.90
N THR A 68 17.87 -15.70 -5.24
CA THR A 68 16.63 -15.35 -5.94
C THR A 68 16.88 -14.37 -7.09
N PRO A 69 17.65 -14.76 -8.13
CA PRO A 69 18.05 -13.86 -9.21
C PRO A 69 16.87 -13.38 -10.09
N ALA A 70 15.86 -14.21 -10.34
CA ALA A 70 14.66 -13.78 -11.09
C ALA A 70 13.85 -12.76 -10.30
N LEU A 71 13.71 -12.97 -8.99
CA LEU A 71 13.05 -12.01 -8.10
C LEU A 71 13.84 -10.70 -8.03
N LEU A 72 15.16 -10.76 -7.87
CA LEU A 72 16.03 -9.58 -7.91
C LEU A 72 15.86 -8.82 -9.23
N SER A 73 15.86 -9.52 -10.36
CA SER A 73 15.66 -8.93 -11.69
C SER A 73 14.29 -8.25 -11.84
N LEU A 74 13.23 -8.86 -11.29
CA LEU A 74 11.88 -8.26 -11.27
C LEU A 74 11.87 -6.97 -10.44
N LEU A 75 12.41 -7.01 -9.25
CA LEU A 75 12.46 -5.85 -8.35
C LEU A 75 13.33 -4.74 -8.91
N ASP A 76 14.50 -5.08 -9.50
CA ASP A 76 15.34 -4.07 -10.13
C ASP A 76 14.64 -3.33 -11.27
N ARG A 77 13.66 -3.94 -11.94
CA ARG A 77 12.87 -3.33 -13.01
C ARG A 77 11.61 -2.63 -12.53
N ALA A 78 11.20 -2.86 -11.29
CA ALA A 78 10.01 -2.24 -10.72
C ALA A 78 10.18 -0.72 -10.58
N LEU A 79 9.07 0.02 -10.73
CA LEU A 79 9.10 1.49 -10.71
C LEU A 79 9.63 2.05 -9.38
N PHE A 80 9.29 1.41 -8.26
CA PHE A 80 9.63 1.92 -6.92
C PHE A 80 11.13 1.84 -6.59
N THR A 81 11.91 1.07 -7.36
CA THR A 81 13.38 0.99 -7.27
C THR A 81 14.09 1.93 -8.24
N LYS A 82 13.37 2.56 -9.15
CA LYS A 82 13.94 3.47 -10.15
C LYS A 82 14.07 4.88 -9.61
N SER A 83 14.99 5.62 -10.17
CA SER A 83 15.25 7.02 -9.88
C SER A 83 15.49 7.84 -11.16
N GLY A 84 15.58 9.15 -11.01
CA GLY A 84 15.95 10.07 -12.09
C GLY A 84 15.01 10.03 -13.29
N ASP A 85 15.57 10.09 -14.50
CA ASP A 85 14.81 10.15 -15.76
C ASP A 85 14.05 8.88 -16.07
N ALA A 86 14.62 7.72 -15.74
CA ALA A 86 13.96 6.44 -15.94
C ALA A 86 12.67 6.35 -15.12
N HIS A 87 12.73 6.71 -13.83
CA HIS A 87 11.54 6.79 -12.97
C HIS A 87 10.50 7.76 -13.53
N ARG A 88 10.91 8.98 -13.91
CA ARG A 88 9.98 9.99 -14.43
C ARG A 88 9.26 9.53 -15.69
N THR A 89 9.99 8.93 -16.63
CA THR A 89 9.44 8.44 -17.91
C THR A 89 8.47 7.28 -17.69
N GLN A 90 8.87 6.28 -16.92
CA GLN A 90 8.04 5.11 -16.62
C GLN A 90 6.79 5.49 -15.81
N ARG A 91 6.95 6.37 -14.81
CA ARG A 91 5.83 6.89 -14.04
C ARG A 91 4.83 7.67 -14.89
N ALA A 92 5.31 8.52 -15.80
CA ALA A 92 4.44 9.25 -16.72
C ALA A 92 3.65 8.31 -17.64
N ALA A 93 4.28 7.25 -18.13
CA ALA A 93 3.61 6.24 -18.94
C ALA A 93 2.51 5.50 -18.15
N LEU A 94 2.78 5.11 -16.90
CA LEU A 94 1.80 4.48 -16.03
C LEU A 94 0.63 5.42 -15.70
N ILE A 95 0.88 6.68 -15.40
CA ILE A 95 -0.18 7.69 -15.18
C ILE A 95 -1.06 7.81 -16.44
N ALA A 96 -0.45 7.90 -17.62
CA ALA A 96 -1.19 7.99 -18.87
C ALA A 96 -2.05 6.73 -19.11
N ALA A 97 -1.53 5.54 -18.81
CA ALA A 97 -2.26 4.28 -18.92
C ALA A 97 -3.42 4.22 -17.91
N PHE A 98 -3.22 4.60 -16.64
CA PHE A 98 -4.30 4.65 -15.64
C PHE A 98 -5.40 5.65 -16.00
N ASN A 99 -5.08 6.75 -16.66
CA ASN A 99 -6.08 7.74 -17.10
C ASN A 99 -7.04 7.19 -18.18
N THR A 100 -6.73 6.04 -18.79
CA THR A 100 -7.64 5.35 -19.73
C THR A 100 -8.67 4.45 -19.04
N VAL A 101 -8.53 4.24 -17.72
CA VAL A 101 -9.31 3.23 -16.98
C VAL A 101 -10.56 3.84 -16.36
N PRO A 102 -11.77 3.28 -16.59
CA PRO A 102 -13.02 3.73 -15.97
C PRO A 102 -13.15 3.17 -14.53
N LEU A 103 -12.27 3.62 -13.62
CA LEU A 103 -12.07 3.07 -12.27
C LEU A 103 -13.38 2.88 -11.49
N ALA A 104 -14.28 3.87 -11.50
CA ALA A 104 -15.51 3.80 -10.72
C ALA A 104 -16.44 2.69 -11.20
N GLY A 105 -16.49 2.43 -12.52
CA GLY A 105 -17.26 1.34 -13.12
C GLY A 105 -16.69 -0.03 -12.74
N ILE A 106 -15.37 -0.19 -12.88
CA ILE A 106 -14.66 -1.43 -12.53
C ILE A 106 -14.85 -1.74 -11.04
N ALA A 107 -14.61 -0.75 -10.16
CA ALA A 107 -14.74 -0.92 -8.71
C ALA A 107 -16.18 -1.32 -8.32
N ARG A 108 -17.19 -0.67 -8.90
CA ARG A 108 -18.60 -0.99 -8.65
C ARG A 108 -18.94 -2.42 -9.06
N GLU A 109 -18.54 -2.83 -10.25
CA GLU A 109 -18.81 -4.17 -10.75
C GLU A 109 -18.05 -5.24 -9.97
N ALA A 110 -16.81 -4.96 -9.58
CA ALA A 110 -16.02 -5.86 -8.75
C ALA A 110 -16.68 -6.10 -7.39
N VAL A 111 -17.12 -5.04 -6.71
CA VAL A 111 -17.85 -5.15 -5.43
C VAL A 111 -19.17 -5.90 -5.63
N ARG A 112 -19.99 -5.51 -6.60
CA ARG A 112 -21.28 -6.16 -6.88
C ARG A 112 -21.15 -7.67 -7.07
N ARG A 113 -20.13 -8.11 -7.81
CA ARG A 113 -19.88 -9.55 -8.07
C ARG A 113 -19.27 -10.30 -6.91
N ALA A 114 -18.69 -9.61 -5.94
CA ALA A 114 -18.14 -10.23 -4.73
C ALA A 114 -19.20 -10.39 -3.62
N LEU A 115 -20.37 -9.73 -3.76
CA LEU A 115 -21.44 -9.90 -2.78
C LEU A 115 -22.01 -11.33 -2.86
N PRO A 116 -22.29 -11.97 -1.70
CA PRO A 116 -23.01 -13.25 -1.67
C PRO A 116 -24.39 -13.12 -2.31
N SER A 117 -24.89 -14.21 -2.90
CA SER A 117 -26.23 -14.27 -3.51
C SER A 117 -27.39 -14.36 -2.50
N GLY A 118 -27.08 -14.47 -1.22
CA GLY A 118 -28.04 -14.52 -0.11
C GLY A 118 -27.30 -14.49 1.23
N PRO A 119 -28.02 -14.52 2.37
CA PRO A 119 -27.41 -14.46 3.68
C PRO A 119 -26.25 -15.46 3.84
N ALA A 120 -25.09 -14.98 4.27
CA ALA A 120 -23.88 -15.77 4.35
C ALA A 120 -22.97 -15.28 5.47
N ARG A 121 -22.14 -16.20 5.99
CA ARG A 121 -20.98 -15.87 6.82
C ARG A 121 -19.72 -16.01 5.98
N ILE A 122 -18.90 -14.99 5.96
CA ILE A 122 -17.65 -14.97 5.20
C ILE A 122 -16.55 -14.33 6.03
N ASP A 123 -15.30 -14.63 5.71
CA ASP A 123 -14.16 -13.85 6.18
C ASP A 123 -14.07 -12.55 5.38
N LEU A 124 -13.85 -11.42 6.05
CA LEU A 124 -13.79 -10.12 5.42
C LEU A 124 -12.74 -10.07 4.30
N ARG A 125 -11.54 -10.57 4.57
CA ARG A 125 -10.44 -10.53 3.60
C ARG A 125 -10.63 -11.56 2.51
N ALA A 126 -10.76 -12.84 2.88
CA ALA A 126 -10.80 -13.95 1.91
C ALA A 126 -12.12 -14.00 1.12
N GLY A 127 -13.24 -13.69 1.77
CA GLY A 127 -14.57 -13.80 1.18
C GLY A 127 -15.07 -12.54 0.44
N LEU A 128 -14.53 -11.35 0.75
CA LEU A 128 -14.96 -10.11 0.13
C LEU A 128 -13.81 -9.36 -0.53
N ILE A 129 -12.78 -9.01 0.23
CA ILE A 129 -11.76 -8.05 -0.24
C ILE A 129 -10.86 -8.66 -1.32
N ALA A 130 -10.31 -9.85 -1.10
CA ALA A 130 -9.43 -10.50 -2.07
C ALA A 130 -10.13 -10.74 -3.43
N PRO A 131 -11.38 -11.24 -3.49
CA PRO A 131 -12.14 -11.30 -4.73
C PRO A 131 -12.33 -9.95 -5.43
N VAL A 132 -12.59 -8.87 -4.66
CA VAL A 132 -12.74 -7.51 -5.21
C VAL A 132 -11.41 -7.04 -5.79
N VAL A 133 -10.30 -7.11 -5.04
CA VAL A 133 -8.97 -6.66 -5.48
C VAL A 133 -8.54 -7.42 -6.73
N ARG A 134 -8.65 -8.75 -6.72
CA ARG A 134 -8.31 -9.61 -7.85
C ARG A 134 -9.08 -9.21 -9.11
N ARG A 135 -10.38 -8.97 -8.99
CA ARG A 135 -11.21 -8.56 -10.13
C ARG A 135 -10.83 -7.17 -10.63
N VAL A 136 -10.66 -6.20 -9.72
CA VAL A 136 -10.26 -4.84 -10.10
C VAL A 136 -8.95 -4.85 -10.87
N TRP A 137 -7.94 -5.56 -10.37
CA TRP A 137 -6.64 -5.64 -11.06
C TRP A 137 -6.72 -6.45 -12.35
N GLY A 138 -7.39 -7.60 -12.35
CA GLY A 138 -7.57 -8.40 -13.57
C GLY A 138 -8.22 -7.60 -14.70
N GLU A 139 -9.28 -6.85 -14.42
CA GLU A 139 -9.95 -6.01 -15.42
C GLU A 139 -9.09 -4.84 -15.90
N ILE A 140 -8.28 -4.24 -15.03
CA ILE A 140 -7.36 -3.15 -15.41
C ILE A 140 -6.29 -3.66 -16.36
N ILE A 141 -5.58 -4.73 -15.99
CA ILE A 141 -4.41 -5.20 -16.74
C ILE A 141 -4.76 -6.18 -17.87
N GLY A 142 -5.94 -6.78 -17.86
CA GLY A 142 -6.41 -7.68 -18.94
C GLY A 142 -6.24 -9.17 -18.65
N LEU A 143 -6.30 -9.58 -17.39
CA LEU A 143 -6.30 -10.99 -17.00
C LEU A 143 -7.71 -11.48 -16.70
N ASP A 144 -8.01 -12.71 -17.12
CA ASP A 144 -9.22 -13.41 -16.71
C ASP A 144 -9.16 -13.81 -15.22
N ALA A 145 -10.25 -14.37 -14.71
CA ALA A 145 -10.35 -14.72 -13.29
C ALA A 145 -9.32 -15.76 -12.83
N THR A 146 -8.97 -16.71 -13.71
CA THR A 146 -8.00 -17.77 -13.41
C THR A 146 -6.58 -17.22 -13.37
N ALA A 147 -6.20 -16.46 -14.39
CA ALA A 147 -4.89 -15.82 -14.46
C ALA A 147 -4.68 -14.78 -13.35
N ALA A 148 -5.74 -14.04 -12.99
CA ALA A 148 -5.69 -13.09 -11.89
C ALA A 148 -5.52 -13.77 -10.52
N LEU A 149 -6.10 -14.96 -10.31
CA LEU A 149 -5.86 -15.78 -9.12
C LEU A 149 -4.42 -16.31 -9.07
N GLN A 150 -3.92 -16.81 -10.21
CA GLN A 150 -2.53 -17.26 -10.30
C GLN A 150 -1.52 -16.13 -10.03
N LEU A 151 -1.83 -14.91 -10.47
CA LEU A 151 -1.02 -13.74 -10.18
C LEU A 151 -1.02 -13.40 -8.67
N GLU A 152 -2.18 -13.43 -8.02
CA GLU A 152 -2.31 -13.23 -6.57
C GLU A 152 -1.50 -14.27 -5.78
N ASP A 153 -1.61 -15.56 -6.15
CA ASP A 153 -0.85 -16.64 -5.49
C ASP A 153 0.66 -16.48 -5.68
N ALA A 154 1.10 -16.11 -6.88
CA ALA A 154 2.51 -15.86 -7.15
C ALA A 154 3.05 -14.65 -6.35
N VAL A 155 2.29 -13.56 -6.26
CA VAL A 155 2.67 -12.41 -5.43
C VAL A 155 2.80 -12.80 -3.95
N ARG A 156 1.91 -13.66 -3.45
CA ARG A 156 1.97 -14.17 -2.08
C ARG A 156 3.21 -15.06 -1.83
N ASP A 157 3.59 -15.88 -2.81
CA ASP A 157 4.82 -16.68 -2.73
C ASP A 157 6.07 -15.78 -2.65
N MET A 158 6.12 -14.69 -3.43
CA MET A 158 7.24 -13.72 -3.37
C MET A 158 7.33 -13.02 -2.02
N ALA A 159 6.21 -12.75 -1.35
CA ALA A 159 6.18 -12.09 -0.06
C ALA A 159 6.91 -12.87 1.06
N HIS A 160 7.11 -14.18 0.90
CA HIS A 160 7.87 -14.98 1.87
C HIS A 160 9.32 -14.52 2.06
N VAL A 161 9.94 -13.99 1.01
CA VAL A 161 11.35 -13.55 1.04
C VAL A 161 11.46 -12.04 1.27
N LEU A 162 10.44 -11.29 0.87
CA LEU A 162 10.43 -9.83 0.89
C LEU A 162 9.81 -9.23 2.15
N SER A 163 9.50 -10.04 3.14
CA SER A 163 9.02 -9.59 4.46
C SER A 163 10.20 -9.19 5.36
N LEU A 164 9.96 -8.44 6.44
CA LEU A 164 10.97 -8.16 7.47
C LEU A 164 11.38 -9.41 8.29
N SER A 165 10.62 -10.50 8.15
CA SER A 165 11.01 -11.82 8.65
C SER A 165 11.06 -12.78 7.47
N PRO A 166 12.08 -12.65 6.59
CA PRO A 166 12.20 -13.52 5.43
C PRO A 166 12.34 -14.97 5.86
N ASP A 167 11.73 -15.87 5.09
CA ASP A 167 11.88 -17.31 5.25
C ASP A 167 12.78 -17.86 4.14
N PRO A 168 14.10 -18.04 4.40
CA PRO A 168 15.04 -18.51 3.39
C PRO A 168 14.68 -19.90 2.83
N ALA A 169 13.99 -20.74 3.62
CA ALA A 169 13.55 -22.04 3.15
C ALA A 169 12.55 -21.97 1.99
N LYS A 170 11.89 -20.82 1.82
CA LYS A 170 10.92 -20.55 0.75
C LYS A 170 11.49 -19.73 -0.41
N ALA A 171 12.79 -19.47 -0.45
CA ALA A 171 13.44 -18.72 -1.52
C ALA A 171 13.14 -19.33 -2.92
N HIS A 172 13.11 -20.66 -3.02
CA HIS A 172 12.78 -21.35 -4.26
C HIS A 172 11.35 -21.10 -4.75
N LEU A 173 10.39 -20.91 -3.84
CA LEU A 173 9.00 -20.55 -4.18
C LEU A 173 8.94 -19.13 -4.72
N ALA A 174 9.63 -18.21 -4.07
CA ALA A 174 9.67 -16.80 -4.47
C ALA A 174 10.37 -16.63 -5.84
N GLU A 175 11.44 -17.38 -6.10
CA GLU A 175 12.15 -17.38 -7.37
C GLU A 175 11.27 -17.90 -8.51
N ALA A 176 10.59 -19.04 -8.32
CA ALA A 176 9.65 -19.57 -9.30
C ALA A 176 8.45 -18.62 -9.52
N ALA A 177 7.98 -17.98 -8.45
CA ALA A 177 6.88 -17.02 -8.50
C ALA A 177 7.22 -15.78 -9.33
N ALA A 178 8.45 -15.25 -9.23
CA ALA A 178 8.89 -14.11 -10.02
C ALA A 178 8.80 -14.38 -11.53
N GLY A 179 9.16 -15.59 -11.96
CA GLY A 179 8.97 -16.04 -13.35
C GLY A 179 7.49 -16.05 -13.75
N ARG A 180 6.64 -16.68 -12.93
CA ARG A 180 5.17 -16.72 -13.19
C ARG A 180 4.55 -15.32 -13.27
N VAL A 181 4.92 -14.41 -12.37
CA VAL A 181 4.43 -13.02 -12.40
C VAL A 181 4.80 -12.33 -13.71
N ARG A 182 6.01 -12.55 -14.20
CA ARG A 182 6.46 -11.98 -15.48
C ARG A 182 5.70 -12.56 -16.67
N ASP A 183 5.48 -13.87 -16.72
CA ASP A 183 4.73 -14.53 -17.80
C ASP A 183 3.26 -14.08 -17.83
N LEU A 184 2.62 -13.99 -16.67
CA LEU A 184 1.25 -13.45 -16.53
C LEU A 184 1.18 -11.98 -16.93
N SER A 185 2.23 -11.20 -16.68
CA SER A 185 2.29 -9.80 -17.09
C SER A 185 2.44 -9.64 -18.61
N LEU A 186 3.13 -10.54 -19.28
CA LEU A 186 3.17 -10.61 -20.73
C LEU A 186 1.79 -10.98 -21.31
N ALA A 187 1.13 -12.00 -20.74
CA ALA A 187 -0.23 -12.38 -21.14
C ALA A 187 -1.24 -11.23 -20.93
N ALA A 188 -1.08 -10.42 -19.89
CA ALA A 188 -1.90 -9.23 -19.65
C ALA A 188 -1.82 -8.20 -20.79
N LEU A 189 -0.69 -8.08 -21.45
CA LEU A 189 -0.55 -7.21 -22.63
C LEU A 189 -1.31 -7.74 -23.85
N GLU A 190 -1.41 -9.05 -24.00
CA GLU A 190 -2.20 -9.69 -25.07
C GLU A 190 -3.71 -9.49 -24.85
N GLY A 191 -4.15 -9.41 -23.57
CA GLY A 191 -5.54 -9.13 -23.19
C GLY A 191 -6.08 -7.80 -23.68
N GLY A 192 -5.21 -6.88 -24.07
CA GLY A 192 -5.52 -5.70 -24.90
C GLY A 192 -6.51 -4.71 -24.24
N THR A 193 -6.46 -4.52 -22.93
CA THR A 193 -7.23 -3.45 -22.27
C THR A 193 -6.72 -2.07 -22.70
N PRO A 194 -7.50 -0.99 -22.51
CA PRO A 194 -7.01 0.36 -22.75
C PRO A 194 -5.72 0.66 -21.97
N PHE A 195 -5.60 0.18 -20.74
CA PHE A 195 -4.40 0.30 -19.90
C PHE A 195 -3.20 -0.41 -20.54
N SER A 196 -3.34 -1.72 -20.83
CA SER A 196 -2.26 -2.55 -21.37
C SER A 196 -1.78 -2.04 -22.74
N ARG A 197 -2.72 -1.68 -23.64
CA ARG A 197 -2.37 -1.10 -24.94
C ARG A 197 -1.61 0.22 -24.80
N ASN A 198 -2.12 1.16 -23.99
CA ASN A 198 -1.46 2.45 -23.80
C ASN A 198 -0.05 2.31 -23.26
N LEU A 199 0.15 1.39 -22.30
CA LEU A 199 1.45 1.14 -21.71
C LEU A 199 2.42 0.52 -22.73
N ARG A 200 1.97 -0.49 -23.47
CA ARG A 200 2.74 -1.14 -24.55
C ARG A 200 3.15 -0.19 -25.65
N ASP A 201 2.22 0.65 -26.12
CA ASP A 201 2.47 1.61 -27.21
C ASP A 201 3.53 2.66 -26.81
N ARG A 202 3.66 2.97 -25.52
CA ARG A 202 4.64 3.93 -24.99
C ARG A 202 6.00 3.34 -24.70
N LEU A 203 6.07 2.09 -24.26
CA LEU A 203 7.26 1.50 -23.66
C LEU A 203 7.75 0.23 -24.35
N GLY A 204 6.95 -0.36 -25.25
CA GLY A 204 7.19 -1.70 -25.81
C GLY A 204 6.83 -2.82 -24.83
N ASP A 205 6.72 -4.04 -25.35
CA ASP A 205 6.21 -5.21 -24.61
C ASP A 205 7.05 -5.53 -23.38
N GLY A 206 8.37 -5.55 -23.49
CA GLY A 206 9.27 -5.96 -22.41
C GLY A 206 9.16 -5.05 -21.18
N LEU A 207 9.30 -3.74 -21.38
CA LEU A 207 9.25 -2.78 -20.26
C LEU A 207 7.83 -2.64 -19.72
N ALA A 208 6.81 -2.71 -20.57
CA ALA A 208 5.42 -2.69 -20.13
C ALA A 208 5.10 -3.90 -19.22
N ALA A 209 5.54 -5.11 -19.60
CA ALA A 209 5.38 -6.32 -18.80
C ALA A 209 6.14 -6.22 -17.45
N ASP A 210 7.37 -5.73 -17.46
CA ASP A 210 8.17 -5.54 -16.24
C ASP A 210 7.50 -4.55 -15.29
N LEU A 211 6.88 -3.47 -15.80
CA LEU A 211 6.14 -2.53 -14.96
C LEU A 211 4.82 -3.11 -14.41
N ILE A 212 4.10 -3.92 -15.21
CA ILE A 212 2.91 -4.63 -14.73
C ILE A 212 3.31 -5.62 -13.62
N ALA A 213 4.41 -6.36 -13.80
CA ALA A 213 4.91 -7.31 -12.81
C ALA A 213 5.29 -6.62 -11.49
N GLY A 214 6.05 -5.52 -11.55
CA GLY A 214 6.41 -4.72 -10.39
C GLY A 214 5.19 -4.12 -9.69
N MET A 215 4.19 -3.64 -10.45
CA MET A 215 2.94 -3.14 -9.88
C MET A 215 2.12 -4.25 -9.22
N ALA A 216 2.02 -5.44 -9.83
CA ALA A 216 1.27 -6.55 -9.26
C ALA A 216 1.84 -6.93 -7.88
N PHE A 217 3.16 -7.02 -7.79
CA PHE A 217 3.86 -7.26 -6.53
C PHE A 217 3.55 -6.18 -5.47
N ASP A 218 3.70 -4.90 -5.84
CA ASP A 218 3.52 -3.79 -4.90
C ASP A 218 2.05 -3.56 -4.51
N ALA A 219 1.10 -3.90 -5.38
CA ALA A 219 -0.28 -3.45 -5.27
C ALA A 219 -1.26 -4.49 -4.72
N ILE A 220 -1.14 -5.78 -5.04
CA ILE A 220 -2.22 -6.75 -4.77
C ILE A 220 -2.40 -6.96 -3.26
N GLU A 221 -1.33 -7.36 -2.56
CA GLU A 221 -1.39 -7.61 -1.12
C GLU A 221 -1.56 -6.31 -0.31
N SER A 222 -0.90 -5.23 -0.71
CA SER A 222 -1.03 -3.93 -0.04
C SER A 222 -2.43 -3.34 -0.19
N ALA A 223 -3.06 -3.50 -1.36
CA ALA A 223 -4.45 -3.11 -1.58
C ALA A 223 -5.42 -3.90 -0.70
N ALA A 224 -5.26 -5.22 -0.64
CA ALA A 224 -6.12 -6.07 0.19
C ALA A 224 -5.96 -5.71 1.68
N THR A 225 -4.74 -5.51 2.16
CA THR A 225 -4.46 -5.09 3.54
C THR A 225 -5.02 -3.69 3.82
N GLY A 226 -4.86 -2.76 2.88
CA GLY A 226 -5.37 -1.39 3.01
C GLY A 226 -6.89 -1.32 3.10
N LEU A 227 -7.58 -2.08 2.27
CA LEU A 227 -9.05 -2.15 2.28
C LEU A 227 -9.57 -2.87 3.53
N ASP A 228 -8.92 -3.96 3.98
CA ASP A 228 -9.27 -4.67 5.21
C ASP A 228 -9.16 -3.72 6.42
N ALA A 229 -8.03 -3.09 6.61
CA ALA A 229 -7.82 -2.16 7.71
C ALA A 229 -8.81 -0.97 7.67
N ALA A 230 -9.06 -0.40 6.48
CA ALA A 230 -10.01 0.70 6.32
C ALA A 230 -11.46 0.29 6.61
N LEU A 231 -11.88 -0.93 6.21
CA LEU A 231 -13.21 -1.43 6.53
C LEU A 231 -13.38 -1.74 8.03
N ARG A 232 -12.33 -2.18 8.73
CA ARG A 232 -12.38 -2.33 10.19
C ARG A 232 -12.60 -0.99 10.89
N VAL A 233 -11.94 0.08 10.43
CA VAL A 233 -12.22 1.45 10.89
C VAL A 233 -13.67 1.82 10.59
N ALA A 234 -14.15 1.53 9.38
CA ALA A 234 -15.54 1.82 9.00
C ALA A 234 -16.56 1.06 9.88
N PHE A 235 -16.33 -0.21 10.17
CA PHE A 235 -17.18 -0.99 11.08
C PHE A 235 -17.20 -0.42 12.52
N ALA A 236 -16.03 0.01 13.02
CA ALA A 236 -15.95 0.63 14.35
C ALA A 236 -16.73 1.97 14.44
N HIS A 237 -16.86 2.68 13.32
CA HIS A 237 -17.54 3.98 13.24
C HIS A 237 -18.81 3.93 12.37
N ARG A 238 -19.43 2.77 12.22
CA ARG A 238 -20.49 2.47 11.26
C ARG A 238 -21.59 3.54 11.17
N ARG A 239 -22.01 4.11 12.31
CA ARG A 239 -23.09 5.12 12.37
C ARG A 239 -22.73 6.47 11.74
N GLN A 240 -21.45 6.71 11.49
CA GLN A 240 -20.91 7.96 10.92
C GLN A 240 -20.41 7.79 9.49
N VAL A 241 -20.34 6.53 9.01
CA VAL A 241 -19.79 6.21 7.69
C VAL A 241 -20.74 6.68 6.59
N THR A 242 -20.16 7.30 5.58
CA THR A 242 -20.81 7.67 4.32
C THR A 242 -20.00 7.15 3.14
N ALA A 243 -20.66 6.83 2.03
CA ALA A 243 -19.98 6.34 0.81
C ALA A 243 -19.38 7.50 0.00
N THR A 244 -18.55 8.33 0.64
CA THR A 244 -17.89 9.49 0.04
C THR A 244 -16.39 9.31 -0.03
N ALA A 245 -15.74 10.08 -0.91
CA ALA A 245 -14.29 10.10 -1.01
C ALA A 245 -13.61 10.64 0.26
N GLN A 246 -14.25 11.58 0.97
CA GLN A 246 -13.77 12.12 2.24
C GLN A 246 -13.79 11.06 3.32
N CYS A 247 -14.92 10.37 3.51
CA CYS A 247 -15.03 9.29 4.46
C CYS A 247 -14.05 8.14 4.16
N ALA A 248 -13.88 7.76 2.90
CA ALA A 248 -12.89 6.78 2.49
C ALA A 248 -11.45 7.22 2.83
N ASN A 249 -11.12 8.50 2.61
CA ASN A 249 -9.81 9.03 3.00
C ASN A 249 -9.60 8.99 4.51
N GLU A 250 -10.62 9.28 5.31
CA GLU A 250 -10.54 9.23 6.77
C GLU A 250 -10.38 7.79 7.29
N CYS A 251 -11.13 6.83 6.73
CA CYS A 251 -10.93 5.42 7.03
C CYS A 251 -9.49 4.99 6.74
N LEU A 252 -8.96 5.35 5.57
CA LEU A 252 -7.59 5.03 5.16
C LEU A 252 -6.55 5.76 6.03
N ARG A 253 -6.79 7.01 6.42
CA ARG A 253 -5.90 7.77 7.29
C ARG A 253 -5.70 7.08 8.65
N LEU A 254 -6.79 6.69 9.28
CA LEU A 254 -6.75 6.00 10.57
C LEU A 254 -6.22 4.57 10.43
N ALA A 255 -6.51 3.89 9.32
CA ALA A 255 -6.00 2.55 9.06
C ALA A 255 -4.48 2.51 8.87
N SER A 256 -3.90 3.48 8.15
CA SER A 256 -2.46 3.61 7.88
C SER A 256 -1.74 2.27 7.60
N SER A 257 -2.34 1.45 6.71
CA SER A 257 -1.94 0.05 6.46
C SER A 257 -0.52 -0.13 5.92
N THR A 258 0.05 0.92 5.31
CA THR A 258 1.48 1.02 5.01
C THR A 258 2.07 2.09 5.91
N PRO A 259 2.39 1.75 7.15
CA PRO A 259 2.73 2.74 8.16
C PRO A 259 4.05 3.44 7.89
N MET A 260 4.97 2.81 7.15
CA MET A 260 6.30 3.32 6.88
C MET A 260 6.82 2.86 5.52
N THR A 261 7.66 3.67 4.91
CA THR A 261 8.53 3.29 3.79
C THR A 261 9.93 3.82 4.01
N MET A 262 10.91 3.20 3.35
CA MET A 262 12.31 3.62 3.44
C MET A 262 12.68 4.51 2.27
N ARG A 263 13.62 5.44 2.51
CA ARG A 263 14.32 6.24 1.50
C ARG A 263 15.80 6.26 1.81
N LEU A 264 16.60 6.50 0.78
CA LEU A 264 18.03 6.71 0.89
C LEU A 264 18.36 8.10 0.38
N THR A 265 19.17 8.85 1.14
CA THR A 265 19.66 10.15 0.64
C THR A 265 20.76 9.91 -0.38
N THR A 266 20.64 10.51 -1.56
CA THR A 266 21.65 10.45 -2.64
C THR A 266 22.64 11.62 -2.60
N GLY A 267 22.37 12.61 -1.74
CA GLY A 267 23.19 13.78 -1.51
C GLY A 267 22.95 14.35 -0.12
N ARG A 268 23.56 15.50 0.18
CA ARG A 268 23.35 16.22 1.45
C ARG A 268 21.98 16.88 1.46
N ILE A 269 21.17 16.54 2.46
CA ILE A 269 19.86 17.17 2.71
C ILE A 269 19.91 17.89 4.06
N ALA A 270 19.36 19.10 4.12
CA ALA A 270 19.13 19.83 5.37
C ALA A 270 17.64 19.90 5.69
N LEU A 271 17.28 19.57 6.93
CA LEU A 271 15.92 19.64 7.44
C LEU A 271 15.93 20.36 8.79
N GLY A 272 15.65 21.66 8.82
CA GLY A 272 15.90 22.50 9.98
C GLY A 272 17.40 22.49 10.31
N ASP A 273 17.72 22.22 11.57
CA ASP A 273 19.12 22.15 12.04
C ASP A 273 19.77 20.78 11.77
N LEU A 274 19.03 19.81 11.24
CA LEU A 274 19.55 18.48 10.95
C LEU A 274 20.15 18.44 9.54
N ALA A 275 21.43 18.11 9.44
CA ALA A 275 22.12 17.86 8.17
C ALA A 275 22.35 16.35 7.99
N MET A 276 21.75 15.77 6.97
CA MET A 276 21.87 14.36 6.59
C MET A 276 22.84 14.24 5.42
N GLN A 277 23.79 13.33 5.50
CA GLN A 277 24.76 13.07 4.42
C GLN A 277 24.17 12.09 3.40
N ALA A 278 24.80 11.98 2.22
CA ALA A 278 24.49 10.91 1.27
C ALA A 278 24.64 9.54 1.95
N GLY A 279 23.75 8.59 1.61
CA GLY A 279 23.71 7.27 2.23
C GLY A 279 22.96 7.22 3.57
N THR A 280 22.33 8.32 4.01
CA THR A 280 21.49 8.30 5.22
C THR A 280 20.16 7.62 4.91
N VAL A 281 19.80 6.62 5.71
CA VAL A 281 18.49 5.95 5.64
C VAL A 281 17.41 6.81 6.31
N LEU A 282 16.30 7.02 5.63
CA LEU A 282 15.13 7.75 6.13
C LEU A 282 13.95 6.79 6.24
N SER A 283 13.47 6.56 7.45
CA SER A 283 12.21 5.86 7.68
C SER A 283 11.06 6.88 7.65
N MET A 284 10.34 6.90 6.55
CA MET A 284 9.20 7.81 6.34
C MET A 284 7.97 7.23 7.04
N VAL A 285 7.72 7.64 8.28
CA VAL A 285 6.66 7.07 9.15
C VAL A 285 5.32 7.73 8.84
N TRP A 286 4.68 7.31 7.75
CA TRP A 286 3.40 7.86 7.25
C TRP A 286 2.28 7.80 8.28
N ALA A 287 2.25 6.72 9.08
CA ALA A 287 1.29 6.55 10.15
C ALA A 287 1.41 7.67 11.20
N ALA A 288 2.63 8.04 11.60
CA ALA A 288 2.83 9.15 12.52
C ALA A 288 2.35 10.47 11.90
N GLY A 289 2.73 10.75 10.65
CA GLY A 289 2.28 11.95 9.94
C GLY A 289 0.76 12.07 9.83
N ASN A 290 0.06 10.94 9.72
CA ASN A 290 -1.42 10.89 9.74
C ASN A 290 -2.02 11.16 11.13
N HIS A 291 -1.22 11.13 12.17
CA HIS A 291 -1.61 11.44 13.57
C HIS A 291 -0.93 12.72 14.09
N ASP A 292 -0.27 13.50 13.24
CA ASP A 292 0.30 14.79 13.62
C ASP A 292 -0.80 15.81 13.94
N PRO A 293 -0.93 16.29 15.21
CA PRO A 293 -1.99 17.20 15.60
C PRO A 293 -1.89 18.58 14.94
N LEU A 294 -0.72 18.97 14.41
CA LEU A 294 -0.57 20.20 13.63
C LEU A 294 -1.18 20.08 12.23
N ALA A 295 -1.26 18.88 11.69
CA ALA A 295 -1.86 18.61 10.38
C ALA A 295 -3.34 18.18 10.53
N PHE A 296 -3.64 17.39 11.55
CA PHE A 296 -4.95 16.80 11.80
C PHE A 296 -5.40 17.10 13.24
N PRO A 297 -6.14 18.18 13.49
CA PRO A 297 -6.69 18.46 14.82
C PRO A 297 -7.52 17.26 15.35
N ALA A 298 -7.30 16.87 16.62
CA ALA A 298 -7.86 15.66 17.22
C ALA A 298 -7.66 14.42 16.31
N PRO A 299 -6.41 13.99 16.09
CA PRO A 299 -6.06 13.04 15.02
C PRO A 299 -6.63 11.63 15.25
N GLU A 300 -6.92 11.24 16.50
CA GLU A 300 -7.56 9.95 16.83
C GLU A 300 -9.07 9.93 16.57
N ARG A 301 -9.69 11.11 16.47
CA ARG A 301 -11.12 11.20 16.25
C ARG A 301 -11.44 10.88 14.79
N PHE A 302 -12.36 9.93 14.57
CA PHE A 302 -12.94 9.70 13.25
C PHE A 302 -13.83 10.90 12.85
N ASP A 303 -13.56 11.46 11.69
CA ASP A 303 -14.30 12.59 11.12
C ASP A 303 -14.49 12.37 9.62
N PRO A 304 -15.67 11.84 9.21
CA PRO A 304 -15.92 11.46 7.81
C PRO A 304 -15.87 12.64 6.83
N ASP A 305 -16.02 13.88 7.35
CA ASP A 305 -16.01 15.11 6.57
C ASP A 305 -14.73 15.93 6.78
N ARG A 306 -13.69 15.31 7.37
CA ARG A 306 -12.42 15.98 7.67
C ARG A 306 -11.88 16.73 6.48
N GLN A 307 -11.57 18.00 6.72
CA GLN A 307 -10.92 18.90 5.77
C GLN A 307 -9.48 19.19 6.21
N GLY A 308 -8.69 19.82 5.34
CA GLY A 308 -7.35 20.30 5.66
C GLY A 308 -6.24 19.45 5.04
N ALA A 309 -5.30 18.96 5.84
CA ALA A 309 -4.13 18.27 5.34
C ALA A 309 -4.47 16.97 4.57
N ARG A 310 -3.70 16.69 3.53
CA ARG A 310 -3.83 15.44 2.80
C ARG A 310 -3.28 14.28 3.62
N PRO A 311 -4.04 13.19 3.83
CA PRO A 311 -3.53 11.99 4.44
C PRO A 311 -2.35 11.37 3.69
N LEU A 312 -1.39 10.82 4.41
CA LEU A 312 -0.11 10.33 3.88
C LEU A 312 -0.05 8.80 3.68
N MET A 313 -1.17 8.07 3.82
CA MET A 313 -1.15 6.60 3.66
C MET A 313 -0.71 6.12 2.26
N PHE A 314 -0.77 6.98 1.27
CA PHE A 314 -0.27 6.73 -0.08
C PHE A 314 1.08 7.39 -0.36
N GLY A 315 1.76 7.87 0.67
CA GLY A 315 2.93 8.72 0.52
C GLY A 315 2.63 10.01 -0.24
N THR A 316 3.67 10.74 -0.59
CA THR A 316 3.61 11.97 -1.40
C THR A 316 4.90 12.13 -2.20
N GLY A 317 4.97 13.16 -3.06
CA GLY A 317 6.17 13.43 -3.86
C GLY A 317 6.34 12.46 -5.03
N GLN A 318 7.61 12.27 -5.44
CA GLN A 318 7.94 11.52 -6.64
C GLN A 318 7.54 10.03 -6.58
N HIS A 319 7.54 9.41 -5.40
CA HIS A 319 7.15 8.02 -5.19
C HIS A 319 5.73 7.88 -4.58
N ALA A 320 4.87 8.88 -4.69
CA ALA A 320 3.48 8.72 -4.25
C ALA A 320 2.80 7.55 -4.98
N CYS A 321 1.98 6.78 -4.25
CA CYS A 321 1.29 5.61 -4.79
C CYS A 321 0.46 5.96 -6.03
N LEU A 322 0.67 5.25 -7.13
CA LEU A 322 -0.12 5.39 -8.36
C LEU A 322 -1.51 4.80 -8.23
N GLY A 323 -1.66 3.75 -7.40
CA GLY A 323 -2.93 3.05 -7.17
C GLY A 323 -3.91 3.78 -6.24
N HIS A 324 -3.57 4.96 -5.71
CA HIS A 324 -4.40 5.66 -4.72
C HIS A 324 -5.85 5.90 -5.19
N ALA A 325 -6.04 6.22 -6.47
CA ALA A 325 -7.37 6.44 -7.03
C ALA A 325 -8.19 5.15 -7.11
N ILE A 326 -7.54 4.02 -7.42
CA ILE A 326 -8.14 2.68 -7.49
C ILE A 326 -8.64 2.29 -6.10
N ILE A 327 -7.78 2.35 -5.09
CA ILE A 327 -8.11 1.95 -3.72
C ILE A 327 -9.24 2.82 -3.17
N ARG A 328 -9.17 4.14 -3.37
CA ARG A 328 -10.22 5.04 -2.92
C ARG A 328 -11.56 4.77 -3.62
N ALA A 329 -11.55 4.58 -4.95
CA ALA A 329 -12.78 4.26 -5.70
C ALA A 329 -13.38 2.93 -5.23
N THR A 330 -12.55 1.91 -5.01
CA THR A 330 -12.98 0.61 -4.50
C THR A 330 -13.55 0.71 -3.09
N LEU A 331 -12.87 1.44 -2.20
CA LEU A 331 -13.35 1.65 -0.83
C LEU A 331 -14.68 2.39 -0.79
N VAL A 332 -14.89 3.41 -1.61
CA VAL A 332 -16.19 4.11 -1.70
C VAL A 332 -17.31 3.14 -2.07
N GLN A 333 -17.09 2.20 -2.99
CA GLN A 333 -18.09 1.19 -3.34
C GLN A 333 -18.34 0.21 -2.18
N LEU A 334 -17.29 -0.21 -1.47
CA LEU A 334 -17.42 -1.08 -0.29
C LEU A 334 -18.15 -0.38 0.87
N LEU A 335 -17.88 0.92 1.10
CA LEU A 335 -18.63 1.71 2.08
C LEU A 335 -20.11 1.83 1.71
N GLY A 336 -20.43 1.90 0.42
CA GLY A 336 -21.81 1.95 -0.07
C GLY A 336 -22.62 0.70 0.21
N VAL A 337 -21.97 -0.43 0.46
CA VAL A 337 -22.63 -1.71 0.81
C VAL A 337 -22.38 -2.14 2.26
N LEU A 338 -21.76 -1.28 3.07
CA LEU A 338 -21.34 -1.61 4.43
C LEU A 338 -22.53 -2.02 5.34
N GLU A 339 -23.71 -1.44 5.12
CA GLU A 339 -24.91 -1.74 5.91
C GLU A 339 -25.43 -3.16 5.70
N ALA A 340 -25.15 -3.76 4.55
CA ALA A 340 -25.50 -5.15 4.27
C ALA A 340 -24.64 -6.16 5.05
N PHE A 341 -23.61 -5.71 5.74
CA PHE A 341 -22.70 -6.54 6.49
C PHE A 341 -22.74 -6.22 7.99
N ALA A 342 -22.68 -7.24 8.82
CA ALA A 342 -22.49 -7.10 10.26
C ALA A 342 -21.22 -7.84 10.69
N PRO A 343 -20.25 -7.18 11.38
CA PRO A 343 -19.11 -7.89 11.95
C PRO A 343 -19.59 -8.84 13.05
N GLU A 344 -18.94 -10.01 13.14
CA GLU A 344 -19.19 -10.92 14.24
C GLU A 344 -18.66 -10.34 15.56
N ALA A 345 -19.25 -10.77 16.68
CA ALA A 345 -18.87 -10.26 18.00
C ALA A 345 -17.37 -10.51 18.27
N GLY A 346 -16.72 -9.52 18.88
CA GLY A 346 -15.30 -9.60 19.19
C GLY A 346 -14.37 -9.14 18.06
N THR A 347 -14.87 -8.35 17.10
CA THR A 347 -14.03 -7.74 16.05
C THR A 347 -12.81 -7.07 16.69
N PRO A 348 -11.59 -7.54 16.43
CA PRO A 348 -10.41 -6.88 16.94
C PRO A 348 -10.28 -5.49 16.27
N PRO A 349 -9.80 -4.48 17.00
CA PRO A 349 -9.52 -3.18 16.41
C PRO A 349 -8.56 -3.34 15.22
N ALA A 350 -8.62 -2.40 14.27
CA ALA A 350 -7.63 -2.33 13.22
C ALA A 350 -6.25 -2.17 13.89
N ARG A 351 -5.37 -3.13 13.67
CA ARG A 351 -3.98 -3.05 14.13
C ARG A 351 -3.12 -2.74 12.93
N TRP A 352 -2.17 -1.86 13.12
CA TRP A 352 -1.18 -1.60 12.08
C TRP A 352 -0.20 -2.76 12.05
N SER A 353 0.01 -3.31 10.87
CA SER A 353 1.14 -4.21 10.61
C SER A 353 2.00 -3.58 9.53
N PRO A 354 3.31 -3.39 9.74
CA PRO A 354 4.21 -2.94 8.69
C PRO A 354 4.38 -4.00 7.59
N PHE A 355 3.79 -5.20 7.78
CA PHE A 355 4.00 -6.35 6.91
C PHE A 355 2.66 -6.94 6.50
N ALA A 356 2.40 -6.96 5.20
CA ALA A 356 1.21 -7.56 4.62
C ALA A 356 1.04 -9.05 5.00
N LYS A 357 2.15 -9.75 5.26
CA LYS A 357 2.16 -11.16 5.62
C LYS A 357 1.59 -11.45 7.01
N ASP A 358 1.84 -10.58 7.99
CA ASP A 358 1.34 -10.69 9.36
C ASP A 358 0.02 -9.93 9.54
N SER A 359 -0.74 -9.92 8.46
CA SER A 359 -1.99 -9.17 8.32
C SER A 359 -2.95 -9.41 9.48
N LEU A 360 -3.82 -8.46 9.63
CA LEU A 360 -4.92 -8.42 10.57
C LEU A 360 -5.55 -9.81 10.79
N PRO A 361 -5.87 -10.20 12.03
CA PRO A 361 -6.51 -11.48 12.29
C PRO A 361 -7.81 -11.60 11.50
N ALA A 362 -8.18 -12.81 11.14
CA ALA A 362 -9.42 -13.10 10.42
C ALA A 362 -10.61 -12.41 11.08
N LEU A 363 -11.46 -11.78 10.27
CA LEU A 363 -12.67 -11.12 10.72
C LEU A 363 -13.88 -11.74 10.04
N GLY A 364 -14.66 -12.52 10.82
CA GLY A 364 -15.96 -13.00 10.39
C GLY A 364 -16.96 -11.84 10.23
N ILE A 365 -17.62 -11.80 9.09
CA ILE A 365 -18.73 -10.87 8.82
C ILE A 365 -19.94 -11.66 8.30
N ARG A 366 -21.14 -11.19 8.67
CA ARG A 366 -22.40 -11.72 8.12
C ARG A 366 -22.92 -10.76 7.06
N PHE A 367 -23.25 -11.30 5.91
CA PHE A 367 -24.03 -10.63 4.90
C PHE A 367 -25.52 -10.89 5.16
N GLU A 368 -26.30 -9.85 5.28
CA GLU A 368 -27.72 -9.93 5.66
C GLU A 368 -28.66 -9.76 4.46
N GLY A 369 -28.10 -9.38 3.29
CA GLY A 369 -28.83 -9.22 2.02
C GLY A 369 -29.11 -7.78 1.65
#